data_68cae8195df055c5a2cffea6ae516a9e
#
_entry.id   68cae8195df055c5a2cffea6ae516a9e
#
_cell.length_a   1.000
_cell.length_b   1.000
_cell.length_c   1.000
_cell.angle_alpha   90.00
_cell.angle_beta   90.00
_cell.angle_gamma   90.00
#
_symmetry.space_group_name_H-M   'P 1'
#
loop_
_entity.id
_entity.type
_entity.pdbx_description
1 polymer ?
#
loop_
_entity_poly.entity_id
_entity_poly.type
_entity_poly.pdbx_seq_one_letter_code
_entity_poly.pdbx_strand_id
1 'polypeptide(L)'
;AMASAPEFNLNDPYRISGDLSKMSAKEKSEKRNAMWRNSCVSDTYEPGSTFKILTTAAALEKGVVKMTDRFHCPGYKIVEDRRIRCHKKGGHGSETFLDGIMNSCNPVFIEVGARVGVSDFFRKMSDFGLMNRTGIDVPGEASTIIHKEKNVGAVELATMSFGQSFQLSPIRLVSLAGSMINGGYSITPHFGVSAVSADGGLMKHFSYGKKERVVSKETSDLIRMALGKVVSEGTGHKASVKGFSVGAKTGTSEKLPRGNGKYIASTIGFAPVENPKVIALVRIDEPQGLYYGGTVAAPAIAALFENILPYLCKN
;
A
#
# COMPACT_ATOMS: atom_id res chain seq x y z
N ALA A 1 -7.23 12.91 3.79
CA ALA A 1 -6.57 13.27 5.06
C ALA A 1 -5.26 12.52 5.22
N MET A 2 -4.32 13.10 5.95
CA MET A 2 -3.05 12.48 6.34
C MET A 2 -2.80 12.75 7.81
N ALA A 3 -2.20 11.79 8.51
CA ALA A 3 -1.70 11.97 9.86
C ALA A 3 -0.40 11.19 10.01
N SER A 4 0.57 11.74 10.72
CA SER A 4 1.84 11.09 11.02
C SER A 4 2.24 11.37 12.48
N ALA A 5 2.93 10.43 13.10
CA ALA A 5 3.57 10.60 14.39
C ALA A 5 5.07 10.34 14.22
N PRO A 6 5.96 11.12 14.87
CA PRO A 6 5.65 12.29 15.70
C PRO A 6 5.02 13.45 14.91
N GLU A 7 4.17 14.22 15.57
CA GLU A 7 3.51 15.40 15.03
C GLU A 7 4.04 16.67 15.71
N PHE A 8 3.65 17.83 15.22
CA PHE A 8 3.97 19.12 15.85
C PHE A 8 2.75 20.03 15.91
N ASN A 9 2.75 20.95 16.88
CA ASN A 9 1.71 21.96 17.01
C ASN A 9 2.06 23.16 16.11
N LEU A 10 1.19 23.52 15.17
CA LEU A 10 1.37 24.67 14.28
C LEU A 10 1.49 26.01 15.02
N ASN A 11 0.90 26.12 16.23
CA ASN A 11 1.02 27.33 17.06
C ASN A 11 2.33 27.38 17.87
N ASP A 12 3.04 26.25 18.00
CA ASP A 12 4.34 26.14 18.66
C ASP A 12 5.21 25.09 17.91
N PRO A 13 5.63 25.39 16.68
CA PRO A 13 6.22 24.41 15.78
C PRO A 13 7.62 23.95 16.18
N TYR A 14 8.28 24.67 17.08
CA TYR A 14 9.64 24.35 17.53
C TYR A 14 9.69 23.51 18.80
N ARG A 15 8.56 23.34 19.49
CA ARG A 15 8.48 22.56 20.72
C ARG A 15 8.57 21.08 20.44
N ILE A 16 9.57 20.43 21.00
CA ILE A 16 9.78 19.00 20.92
C ILE A 16 9.14 18.34 22.15
N SER A 17 8.26 17.37 21.95
CA SER A 17 7.62 16.64 23.05
C SER A 17 8.55 15.62 23.71
N GLY A 18 8.36 15.40 25.04
CA GLY A 18 9.07 14.41 25.84
C GLY A 18 10.24 14.99 26.63
N ASP A 19 10.95 14.13 27.37
CA ASP A 19 12.13 14.50 28.14
C ASP A 19 13.34 14.73 27.21
N LEU A 20 13.86 15.94 27.23
CA LEU A 20 14.99 16.37 26.41
C LEU A 20 16.26 16.58 27.24
N SER A 21 16.24 16.32 28.56
CA SER A 21 17.32 16.66 29.49
C SER A 21 18.65 16.00 29.14
N LYS A 22 18.59 14.77 28.62
CA LYS A 22 19.77 13.96 28.23
C LYS A 22 20.15 14.06 26.75
N MET A 23 19.42 14.85 25.95
CA MET A 23 19.66 14.98 24.52
C MET A 23 20.65 16.07 24.19
N SER A 24 21.61 15.76 23.32
CA SER A 24 22.51 16.74 22.71
C SER A 24 21.75 17.69 21.78
N ALA A 25 22.39 18.81 21.42
CA ALA A 25 21.82 19.76 20.47
C ALA A 25 21.53 19.12 19.10
N LYS A 26 22.39 18.19 18.67
CA LYS A 26 22.22 17.44 17.42
C LYS A 26 20.97 16.54 17.47
N GLU A 27 20.82 15.76 18.53
CA GLU A 27 19.64 14.87 18.70
C GLU A 27 18.33 15.67 18.78
N LYS A 28 18.33 16.82 19.45
CA LYS A 28 17.18 17.73 19.49
C LYS A 28 16.84 18.26 18.10
N SER A 29 17.86 18.62 17.30
CA SER A 29 17.64 19.06 15.92
C SER A 29 17.11 17.95 15.04
N GLU A 30 17.65 16.73 15.13
CA GLU A 30 17.17 15.56 14.40
C GLU A 30 15.73 15.21 14.77
N LYS A 31 15.38 15.21 16.06
CA LYS A 31 14.02 14.97 16.54
C LYS A 31 13.04 16.02 16.03
N ARG A 32 13.43 17.30 15.99
CA ARG A 32 12.62 18.38 15.44
C ARG A 32 12.39 18.20 13.93
N ASN A 33 13.44 17.92 13.19
CA ASN A 33 13.33 17.68 11.75
C ASN A 33 12.44 16.45 11.44
N ALA A 34 12.50 15.41 12.30
CA ALA A 34 11.65 14.24 12.16
C ALA A 34 10.16 14.56 12.39
N MET A 35 9.82 15.42 13.39
CA MET A 35 8.42 15.77 13.63
C MET A 35 7.83 16.70 12.55
N TRP A 36 8.65 17.48 11.86
CA TRP A 36 8.22 18.31 10.74
C TRP A 36 8.04 17.53 9.43
N ARG A 37 8.61 16.33 9.36
CA ARG A 37 8.60 15.52 8.16
C ARG A 37 7.24 14.87 7.96
N ASN A 38 6.61 15.11 6.82
CA ASN A 38 5.40 14.38 6.43
C ASN A 38 5.78 13.00 5.86
N SER A 39 5.82 11.99 6.72
CA SER A 39 6.22 10.64 6.33
C SER A 39 5.28 9.96 5.32
N CYS A 40 4.03 10.44 5.20
CA CYS A 40 3.09 9.94 4.19
C CYS A 40 3.49 10.30 2.76
N VAL A 41 4.22 11.39 2.58
CA VAL A 41 4.59 11.96 1.28
C VAL A 41 6.08 11.86 1.01
N SER A 42 6.90 12.17 2.03
CA SER A 42 8.35 12.37 1.87
C SER A 42 9.20 11.13 2.17
N ASP A 43 8.64 10.09 2.77
CA ASP A 43 9.35 8.85 3.04
C ASP A 43 9.01 7.79 2.01
N THR A 44 9.98 6.90 1.75
CA THR A 44 9.76 5.69 0.95
C THR A 44 10.01 4.45 1.79
N TYR A 45 9.33 3.37 1.45
CA TYR A 45 9.50 2.07 2.07
C TYR A 45 9.16 0.95 1.09
N GLU A 46 9.62 -0.25 1.38
CA GLU A 46 9.18 -1.43 0.63
C GLU A 46 7.74 -1.77 1.04
N PRO A 47 6.77 -1.73 0.11
CA PRO A 47 5.35 -1.92 0.44
C PRO A 47 5.01 -3.34 0.90
N GLY A 48 5.88 -4.31 0.59
CA GLY A 48 5.62 -5.72 0.87
C GLY A 48 4.30 -6.17 0.26
N SER A 49 3.61 -7.06 0.94
CA SER A 49 2.40 -7.72 0.40
C SER A 49 1.23 -6.80 0.06
N THR A 50 1.24 -5.53 0.46
CA THR A 50 0.22 -4.56 -0.02
C THR A 50 0.37 -4.28 -1.51
N PHE A 51 1.59 -4.40 -2.05
CA PHE A 51 1.86 -4.25 -3.49
C PHE A 51 1.26 -5.38 -4.35
N LYS A 52 0.93 -6.53 -3.76
CA LYS A 52 0.29 -7.64 -4.47
C LYS A 52 -1.02 -7.25 -5.16
N ILE A 53 -1.67 -6.17 -4.71
CA ILE A 53 -2.83 -5.56 -5.40
C ILE A 53 -2.46 -5.19 -6.84
N LEU A 54 -1.30 -4.55 -7.04
CA LEU A 54 -0.85 -4.10 -8.35
C LEU A 54 -0.34 -5.27 -9.21
N THR A 55 0.33 -6.23 -8.61
CA THR A 55 0.76 -7.46 -9.30
C THR A 55 -0.45 -8.26 -9.78
N THR A 56 -1.52 -8.35 -8.95
CA THR A 56 -2.79 -8.95 -9.34
C THR A 56 -3.39 -8.22 -10.54
N ALA A 57 -3.44 -6.89 -10.50
CA ALA A 57 -3.95 -6.08 -11.60
C ALA A 57 -3.16 -6.33 -12.90
N ALA A 58 -1.83 -6.31 -12.84
CA ALA A 58 -0.97 -6.52 -14.00
C ALA A 58 -1.18 -7.91 -14.62
N ALA A 59 -1.32 -8.95 -13.80
CA ALA A 59 -1.51 -10.31 -14.25
C ALA A 59 -2.89 -10.54 -14.89
N LEU A 60 -3.95 -9.98 -14.30
CA LEU A 60 -5.31 -10.03 -14.84
C LEU A 60 -5.41 -9.25 -16.16
N GLU A 61 -4.89 -8.03 -16.21
CA GLU A 61 -4.88 -7.20 -17.42
C GLU A 61 -4.09 -7.82 -18.58
N LYS A 62 -3.02 -8.57 -18.27
CA LYS A 62 -2.27 -9.32 -19.26
C LYS A 62 -2.99 -10.64 -19.67
N GLY A 63 -3.96 -11.09 -18.87
CA GLY A 63 -4.67 -12.36 -19.12
C GLY A 63 -3.84 -13.62 -18.84
N VAL A 64 -2.75 -13.51 -18.05
CA VAL A 64 -1.86 -14.66 -17.73
C VAL A 64 -2.30 -15.46 -16.52
N VAL A 65 -3.36 -15.01 -15.84
CA VAL A 65 -3.94 -15.70 -14.68
C VAL A 65 -5.45 -15.44 -14.58
N LYS A 66 -6.17 -16.45 -14.09
CA LYS A 66 -7.57 -16.36 -13.65
C LYS A 66 -7.63 -16.61 -12.15
N MET A 67 -8.66 -16.11 -11.47
CA MET A 67 -8.84 -16.33 -10.01
C MET A 67 -8.90 -17.80 -9.63
N THR A 68 -9.32 -18.67 -10.56
CA THR A 68 -9.47 -20.13 -10.38
C THR A 68 -8.22 -20.93 -10.72
N ASP A 69 -7.17 -20.31 -11.29
CA ASP A 69 -5.94 -21.01 -11.64
C ASP A 69 -5.28 -21.58 -10.39
N ARG A 70 -4.78 -22.80 -10.51
CA ARG A 70 -4.19 -23.54 -9.39
C ARG A 70 -2.69 -23.35 -9.30
N PHE A 71 -2.23 -23.24 -8.06
CA PHE A 71 -0.83 -23.09 -7.68
C PHE A 71 -0.50 -24.06 -6.55
N HIS A 72 0.80 -24.26 -6.31
CA HIS A 72 1.27 -25.05 -5.18
C HIS A 72 2.31 -24.29 -4.37
N CYS A 73 2.11 -24.22 -3.06
CA CYS A 73 3.02 -23.57 -2.12
C CYS A 73 3.59 -24.56 -1.11
N PRO A 74 4.82 -25.05 -1.29
CA PRO A 74 5.50 -25.90 -0.31
C PRO A 74 6.17 -25.11 0.84
N GLY A 75 5.86 -23.84 0.99
CA GLY A 75 6.47 -22.92 1.97
C GLY A 75 7.64 -22.10 1.43
N TYR A 76 8.03 -22.29 0.17
CA TYR A 76 9.07 -21.54 -0.54
C TYR A 76 8.95 -21.69 -2.05
N LYS A 77 9.68 -20.85 -2.79
CA LYS A 77 9.94 -21.02 -4.23
C LYS A 77 11.44 -20.85 -4.46
N ILE A 78 12.03 -21.72 -5.29
CA ILE A 78 13.42 -21.57 -5.78
C ILE A 78 13.34 -20.74 -7.06
N VAL A 79 14.11 -19.67 -7.11
CA VAL A 79 14.31 -18.83 -8.28
C VAL A 79 15.81 -18.72 -8.49
N GLU A 80 16.31 -19.30 -9.57
CA GLU A 80 17.74 -19.50 -9.80
C GLU A 80 18.40 -20.19 -8.59
N ASP A 81 19.38 -19.57 -7.94
CA ASP A 81 20.08 -20.07 -6.75
C ASP A 81 19.42 -19.65 -5.43
N ARG A 82 18.33 -18.86 -5.47
CA ARG A 82 17.69 -18.25 -4.30
C ARG A 82 16.46 -19.03 -3.84
N ARG A 83 16.46 -19.39 -2.56
CA ARG A 83 15.26 -19.93 -1.89
C ARG A 83 14.47 -18.81 -1.23
N ILE A 84 13.38 -18.38 -1.86
CA ILE A 84 12.49 -17.32 -1.35
C ILE A 84 11.35 -17.97 -0.55
N ARG A 85 11.21 -17.60 0.73
CA ARG A 85 10.30 -18.24 1.66
C ARG A 85 8.89 -17.62 1.64
N CYS A 86 7.88 -18.45 1.86
CA CYS A 86 6.57 -17.98 2.27
C CYS A 86 6.56 -17.64 3.76
N HIS A 87 5.65 -16.75 4.19
CA HIS A 87 5.47 -16.47 5.61
C HIS A 87 4.95 -17.70 6.39
N LYS A 88 4.19 -18.59 5.74
CA LYS A 88 3.79 -19.88 6.29
C LYS A 88 4.87 -20.92 5.98
N LYS A 89 5.67 -21.27 6.99
CA LYS A 89 6.84 -22.17 6.83
C LYS A 89 6.48 -23.55 6.26
N GLY A 90 5.32 -24.13 6.64
CA GLY A 90 4.83 -25.42 6.12
C GLY A 90 4.16 -25.32 4.75
N GLY A 91 4.06 -24.13 4.17
CA GLY A 91 3.35 -23.89 2.92
C GLY A 91 1.84 -23.86 3.05
N HIS A 92 1.18 -23.43 1.98
CA HIS A 92 -0.28 -23.43 1.88
C HIS A 92 -0.83 -24.67 1.14
N GLY A 93 0.08 -25.47 0.54
CA GLY A 93 -0.30 -26.62 -0.28
C GLY A 93 -0.86 -26.18 -1.64
N SER A 94 -1.87 -26.91 -2.12
CA SER A 94 -2.56 -26.56 -3.37
C SER A 94 -3.62 -25.49 -3.08
N GLU A 95 -3.53 -24.37 -3.78
CA GLU A 95 -4.41 -23.22 -3.61
C GLU A 95 -4.76 -22.60 -4.97
N THR A 96 -5.90 -21.94 -5.08
CA THR A 96 -6.24 -21.13 -6.24
C THR A 96 -5.51 -19.80 -6.20
N PHE A 97 -5.52 -19.03 -7.29
CA PHE A 97 -4.98 -17.66 -7.26
C PHE A 97 -5.71 -16.79 -6.23
N LEU A 98 -7.03 -16.93 -6.13
CA LEU A 98 -7.83 -16.24 -5.13
C LEU A 98 -7.38 -16.60 -3.70
N ASP A 99 -7.16 -17.89 -3.41
CA ASP A 99 -6.63 -18.32 -2.11
C ASP A 99 -5.23 -17.75 -1.87
N GLY A 100 -4.38 -17.69 -2.90
CA GLY A 100 -3.05 -17.09 -2.84
C GLY A 100 -3.07 -15.60 -2.49
N ILE A 101 -4.10 -14.85 -2.94
CA ILE A 101 -4.34 -13.46 -2.54
C ILE A 101 -4.80 -13.40 -1.08
N MET A 102 -5.76 -14.23 -0.69
CA MET A 102 -6.32 -14.30 0.67
C MET A 102 -5.25 -14.67 1.70
N ASN A 103 -4.46 -15.68 1.39
CA ASN A 103 -3.35 -16.16 2.20
C ASN A 103 -2.09 -15.29 2.08
N SER A 104 -2.07 -14.31 1.19
CA SER A 104 -0.87 -13.53 0.90
C SER A 104 0.36 -14.38 0.56
N CYS A 105 0.18 -15.45 -0.23
CA CYS A 105 1.19 -16.46 -0.53
C CYS A 105 2.31 -15.91 -1.44
N ASN A 106 3.57 -15.90 -0.97
CA ASN A 106 4.69 -15.43 -1.77
C ASN A 106 4.99 -16.33 -2.99
N PRO A 107 5.06 -17.67 -2.87
CA PRO A 107 5.28 -18.55 -4.01
C PRO A 107 4.29 -18.37 -5.16
N VAL A 108 3.00 -18.15 -4.85
CA VAL A 108 2.00 -17.83 -5.87
C VAL A 108 2.34 -16.54 -6.60
N PHE A 109 2.66 -15.47 -5.87
CA PHE A 109 2.97 -14.19 -6.48
C PHE A 109 4.30 -14.17 -7.24
N ILE A 110 5.29 -14.95 -6.83
CA ILE A 110 6.52 -15.17 -7.60
C ILE A 110 6.20 -15.82 -8.95
N GLU A 111 5.35 -16.84 -8.96
CA GLU A 111 4.95 -17.52 -10.20
C GLU A 111 4.10 -16.62 -11.09
N VAL A 112 3.15 -15.88 -10.51
CA VAL A 112 2.35 -14.90 -11.23
C VAL A 112 3.21 -13.79 -11.83
N GLY A 113 4.18 -13.26 -11.08
CA GLY A 113 5.15 -12.28 -11.59
C GLY A 113 5.98 -12.84 -12.75
N ALA A 114 6.43 -14.09 -12.65
CA ALA A 114 7.15 -14.76 -13.73
C ALA A 114 6.30 -14.93 -15.00
N ARG A 115 4.99 -15.25 -14.86
CA ARG A 115 4.04 -15.30 -16.00
C ARG A 115 3.82 -13.93 -16.63
N VAL A 116 3.86 -12.84 -15.83
CA VAL A 116 3.82 -11.48 -16.36
C VAL A 116 5.10 -11.18 -17.14
N GLY A 117 6.25 -11.57 -16.63
CA GLY A 117 7.57 -11.27 -17.23
C GLY A 117 8.03 -9.83 -16.96
N VAL A 118 9.36 -9.61 -17.07
CA VAL A 118 9.98 -8.33 -16.69
C VAL A 118 9.42 -7.15 -17.48
N SER A 119 9.43 -7.23 -18.81
CA SER A 119 9.06 -6.09 -19.66
C SER A 119 7.59 -5.68 -19.47
N ASP A 120 6.68 -6.65 -19.45
CA ASP A 120 5.26 -6.37 -19.24
C ASP A 120 4.98 -5.91 -17.81
N PHE A 121 5.74 -6.41 -16.82
CA PHE A 121 5.63 -5.92 -15.44
C PHE A 121 5.99 -4.43 -15.38
N PHE A 122 7.13 -4.02 -15.93
CA PHE A 122 7.53 -2.62 -15.95
C PHE A 122 6.56 -1.74 -16.74
N ARG A 123 6.12 -2.20 -17.91
CA ARG A 123 5.13 -1.50 -18.71
C ARG A 123 3.83 -1.27 -17.93
N LYS A 124 3.27 -2.31 -17.32
CA LYS A 124 2.05 -2.20 -16.50
C LYS A 124 2.24 -1.29 -15.28
N MET A 125 3.39 -1.37 -14.58
CA MET A 125 3.67 -0.48 -13.47
C MET A 125 3.79 0.99 -13.91
N SER A 126 4.32 1.24 -15.12
CA SER A 126 4.36 2.56 -15.74
C SER A 126 2.95 3.05 -16.10
N ASP A 127 2.13 2.19 -16.74
CA ASP A 127 0.75 2.50 -17.13
C ASP A 127 -0.11 2.83 -15.88
N PHE A 128 0.13 2.15 -14.76
CA PHE A 128 -0.53 2.44 -13.48
C PHE A 128 -0.06 3.75 -12.83
N GLY A 129 1.07 4.31 -13.28
CA GLY A 129 1.65 5.53 -12.75
C GLY A 129 2.69 5.35 -11.64
N LEU A 130 3.22 4.13 -11.41
CA LEU A 130 4.23 3.86 -10.37
C LEU A 130 5.49 4.71 -10.52
N MET A 131 5.90 4.99 -11.77
CA MET A 131 7.14 5.69 -12.09
C MET A 131 7.04 7.21 -11.94
N ASN A 132 5.83 7.76 -11.88
CA ASN A 132 5.57 9.20 -11.84
C ASN A 132 5.29 9.67 -10.41
N ARG A 133 5.36 10.97 -10.14
CA ARG A 133 4.81 11.56 -8.93
C ARG A 133 3.29 11.53 -8.96
N THR A 134 2.62 11.51 -7.79
CA THR A 134 1.15 11.54 -7.72
C THR A 134 0.56 12.86 -8.19
N GLY A 135 1.36 13.92 -8.10
CA GLY A 135 0.87 15.29 -8.34
C GLY A 135 0.10 15.86 -7.15
N ILE A 136 0.30 15.31 -5.95
CA ILE A 136 -0.28 15.88 -4.73
C ILE A 136 0.19 17.33 -4.53
N ASP A 137 -0.71 18.18 -4.08
CA ASP A 137 -0.53 19.62 -3.92
C ASP A 137 0.20 20.05 -2.63
N VAL A 138 0.94 19.11 -2.01
CA VAL A 138 1.85 19.41 -0.89
C VAL A 138 3.30 19.15 -1.30
N PRO A 139 4.26 19.92 -0.75
CA PRO A 139 5.66 19.79 -1.12
C PRO A 139 6.31 18.52 -0.57
N GLY A 140 7.44 18.12 -1.18
CA GLY A 140 8.32 17.09 -0.63
C GLY A 140 7.94 15.66 -1.03
N GLU A 141 7.13 15.46 -2.08
CA GLU A 141 6.81 14.10 -2.55
C GLU A 141 8.06 13.36 -3.00
N ALA A 142 8.32 12.22 -2.33
CA ALA A 142 9.42 11.33 -2.68
C ALA A 142 9.14 10.57 -3.99
N SER A 143 10.17 10.43 -4.80
CA SER A 143 10.12 9.60 -6.00
C SER A 143 10.22 8.12 -5.66
N THR A 144 9.60 7.26 -6.48
CA THR A 144 9.79 5.80 -6.39
C THR A 144 11.24 5.43 -6.64
N ILE A 145 11.80 4.57 -5.80
CA ILE A 145 13.15 4.01 -5.93
C ILE A 145 12.98 2.59 -6.45
N ILE A 146 13.35 2.34 -7.70
CA ILE A 146 13.14 1.06 -8.36
C ILE A 146 14.32 0.76 -9.29
N HIS A 147 14.58 -0.52 -9.52
CA HIS A 147 15.60 -0.97 -10.48
C HIS A 147 15.29 -0.46 -11.89
N LYS A 148 16.33 -0.24 -12.68
CA LYS A 148 16.17 -0.07 -14.13
C LYS A 148 15.79 -1.42 -14.73
N GLU A 149 14.82 -1.45 -15.65
CA GLU A 149 14.30 -2.68 -16.26
C GLU A 149 15.41 -3.61 -16.77
N LYS A 150 16.41 -3.05 -17.46
CA LYS A 150 17.54 -3.82 -17.98
C LYS A 150 18.42 -4.54 -16.94
N ASN A 151 18.27 -4.19 -15.67
CA ASN A 151 19.03 -4.77 -14.55
C ASN A 151 18.17 -5.75 -13.71
N VAL A 152 16.97 -6.09 -14.18
CA VAL A 152 16.02 -6.96 -13.46
C VAL A 152 16.11 -8.36 -14.06
N GLY A 153 16.61 -9.29 -13.25
CA GLY A 153 16.57 -10.72 -13.54
C GLY A 153 15.35 -11.41 -12.91
N ALA A 154 15.38 -12.73 -12.92
CA ALA A 154 14.29 -13.53 -12.36
C ALA A 154 14.13 -13.33 -10.84
N VAL A 155 15.23 -13.16 -10.10
CA VAL A 155 15.23 -12.97 -8.65
C VAL A 155 14.63 -11.61 -8.26
N GLU A 156 15.04 -10.54 -8.95
CA GLU A 156 14.50 -9.20 -8.72
C GLU A 156 13.00 -9.16 -9.05
N LEU A 157 12.58 -9.71 -10.20
CA LEU A 157 11.17 -9.78 -10.56
C LEU A 157 10.37 -10.58 -9.52
N ALA A 158 10.91 -11.70 -9.04
CA ALA A 158 10.29 -12.49 -8.00
C ALA A 158 10.02 -11.69 -6.72
N THR A 159 11.02 -10.93 -6.25
CA THR A 159 10.87 -10.10 -5.04
C THR A 159 9.99 -8.89 -5.29
N MET A 160 10.08 -8.24 -6.44
CA MET A 160 9.23 -7.13 -6.83
C MET A 160 7.75 -7.54 -6.92
N SER A 161 7.44 -8.77 -7.37
CA SER A 161 6.07 -9.25 -7.51
C SER A 161 5.30 -9.33 -6.19
N PHE A 162 5.98 -9.37 -5.05
CA PHE A 162 5.34 -9.29 -3.74
C PHE A 162 5.77 -8.06 -2.91
N GLY A 163 6.33 -7.04 -3.58
CA GLY A 163 6.53 -5.70 -3.02
C GLY A 163 7.85 -5.50 -2.27
N GLN A 164 8.91 -6.21 -2.63
CA GLN A 164 10.27 -6.02 -2.12
C GLN A 164 11.25 -5.60 -3.23
N SER A 165 12.45 -5.18 -2.85
CA SER A 165 13.54 -4.73 -3.75
C SER A 165 13.25 -3.42 -4.50
N PHE A 166 12.26 -2.65 -4.06
CA PHE A 166 11.99 -1.27 -4.48
C PHE A 166 11.24 -0.54 -3.38
N GLN A 167 11.20 0.80 -3.45
CA GLN A 167 10.53 1.62 -2.44
C GLN A 167 9.63 2.66 -3.09
N LEU A 168 8.51 2.95 -2.44
CA LEU A 168 7.58 4.01 -2.84
C LEU A 168 6.98 4.69 -1.60
N SER A 169 6.45 5.91 -1.79
CA SER A 169 5.83 6.64 -0.70
C SER A 169 4.44 6.08 -0.34
N PRO A 170 3.99 6.22 0.92
CA PRO A 170 2.64 5.84 1.32
C PRO A 170 1.55 6.44 0.44
N ILE A 171 1.64 7.73 0.10
CA ILE A 171 0.65 8.38 -0.77
C ILE A 171 0.61 7.77 -2.17
N ARG A 172 1.78 7.41 -2.73
CA ARG A 172 1.86 6.71 -4.01
C ARG A 172 1.12 5.37 -3.95
N LEU A 173 1.38 4.57 -2.90
CA LEU A 173 0.73 3.27 -2.73
C LEU A 173 -0.79 3.39 -2.62
N VAL A 174 -1.29 4.34 -1.83
CA VAL A 174 -2.74 4.59 -1.67
C VAL A 174 -3.37 5.01 -2.98
N SER A 175 -2.73 5.94 -3.71
CA SER A 175 -3.21 6.41 -5.01
C SER A 175 -3.32 5.27 -6.02
N LEU A 176 -2.28 4.45 -6.14
CA LEU A 176 -2.25 3.29 -7.04
C LEU A 176 -3.30 2.24 -6.65
N ALA A 177 -3.37 1.86 -5.38
CA ALA A 177 -4.35 0.88 -4.91
C ALA A 177 -5.78 1.40 -5.07
N GLY A 178 -6.01 2.70 -4.84
CA GLY A 178 -7.27 3.36 -5.09
C GLY A 178 -7.72 3.23 -6.54
N SER A 179 -6.79 3.39 -7.49
CA SER A 179 -7.07 3.21 -8.92
C SER A 179 -7.48 1.78 -9.26
N MET A 180 -6.97 0.78 -8.52
CA MET A 180 -7.33 -0.63 -8.75
C MET A 180 -8.76 -0.98 -8.26
N ILE A 181 -9.35 -0.19 -7.37
CA ILE A 181 -10.64 -0.52 -6.73
C ILE A 181 -11.79 0.41 -7.09
N ASN A 182 -11.55 1.51 -7.79
CA ASN A 182 -12.55 2.55 -8.10
C ASN A 182 -13.17 2.43 -9.50
N GLY A 183 -13.12 1.25 -10.10
CA GLY A 183 -13.51 1.01 -11.49
C GLY A 183 -12.36 1.22 -12.49
N GLY A 184 -11.13 1.34 -11.99
CA GLY A 184 -9.92 1.38 -12.80
C GLY A 184 -9.44 2.78 -13.20
N TYR A 185 -9.87 3.82 -12.52
CA TYR A 185 -9.50 5.20 -12.86
C TYR A 185 -8.35 5.72 -12.01
N SER A 186 -7.41 6.42 -12.65
CA SER A 186 -6.31 7.12 -11.96
C SER A 186 -6.82 8.14 -10.95
N ILE A 187 -6.06 8.31 -9.87
CA ILE A 187 -6.37 9.27 -8.79
C ILE A 187 -5.18 10.21 -8.62
N THR A 188 -5.46 11.52 -8.69
CA THR A 188 -4.52 12.56 -8.24
C THR A 188 -4.94 13.00 -6.84
N PRO A 189 -4.21 12.62 -5.79
CA PRO A 189 -4.53 13.05 -4.43
C PRO A 189 -4.31 14.55 -4.28
N HIS A 190 -5.18 15.23 -3.52
CA HIS A 190 -5.09 16.68 -3.30
C HIS A 190 -5.81 17.10 -2.03
N PHE A 191 -5.47 18.27 -1.51
CA PHE A 191 -6.14 18.93 -0.39
C PHE A 191 -6.92 20.17 -0.83
N GLY A 192 -6.36 20.96 -1.75
CA GLY A 192 -6.99 22.17 -2.24
C GLY A 192 -8.21 21.86 -3.10
N VAL A 193 -9.32 22.51 -2.83
CA VAL A 193 -10.54 22.42 -3.65
C VAL A 193 -10.81 23.74 -4.35
N SER A 194 -10.73 24.83 -3.60
CA SER A 194 -10.94 26.19 -4.11
C SER A 194 -10.20 27.22 -3.27
N ALA A 195 -9.92 28.37 -3.87
CA ALA A 195 -9.53 29.57 -3.18
C ALA A 195 -10.71 30.55 -3.16
N VAL A 196 -10.94 31.15 -1.99
CA VAL A 196 -11.98 32.17 -1.79
C VAL A 196 -11.34 33.44 -1.25
N SER A 197 -11.91 34.60 -1.60
CA SER A 197 -11.51 35.89 -1.04
C SER A 197 -12.01 36.05 0.40
N ALA A 198 -11.53 37.08 1.10
CA ALA A 198 -11.89 37.34 2.49
C ALA A 198 -13.40 37.59 2.70
N ASP A 199 -14.10 38.09 1.71
CA ASP A 199 -15.55 38.30 1.68
C ASP A 199 -16.35 37.05 1.24
N GLY A 200 -15.67 35.92 1.01
CA GLY A 200 -16.29 34.65 0.62
C GLY A 200 -16.51 34.46 -0.88
N GLY A 201 -16.11 35.41 -1.70
CA GLY A 201 -16.20 35.29 -3.17
C GLY A 201 -15.27 34.22 -3.71
N LEU A 202 -15.76 33.36 -4.62
CA LEU A 202 -14.91 32.34 -5.25
C LEU A 202 -13.89 33.01 -6.17
N MET A 203 -12.61 32.79 -5.90
CA MET A 203 -11.49 33.25 -6.73
C MET A 203 -11.04 32.22 -7.74
N LYS A 204 -10.99 30.94 -7.34
CA LYS A 204 -10.48 29.86 -8.22
C LYS A 204 -10.93 28.49 -7.72
N HIS A 205 -11.39 27.64 -8.63
CA HIS A 205 -11.43 26.19 -8.43
C HIS A 205 -10.13 25.56 -8.90
N PHE A 206 -9.60 24.64 -8.10
CA PHE A 206 -8.46 23.83 -8.51
C PHE A 206 -8.93 22.60 -9.28
N SER A 207 -8.19 22.23 -10.32
CA SER A 207 -8.41 21.02 -11.11
C SER A 207 -7.16 20.16 -11.08
N TYR A 208 -7.34 18.85 -10.90
CA TYR A 208 -6.25 17.90 -10.73
C TYR A 208 -6.37 16.78 -11.75
N GLY A 209 -5.55 16.86 -12.80
CA GLY A 209 -5.38 15.83 -13.80
C GLY A 209 -6.66 15.34 -14.49
N LYS A 210 -6.52 14.60 -15.55
CA LYS A 210 -7.62 13.85 -16.15
C LYS A 210 -7.73 12.49 -15.49
N LYS A 211 -8.95 12.02 -15.25
CA LYS A 211 -9.21 10.63 -14.88
C LYS A 211 -8.96 9.75 -16.11
N GLU A 212 -7.89 8.98 -16.07
CA GLU A 212 -7.57 8.01 -17.11
C GLU A 212 -7.84 6.59 -16.59
N ARG A 213 -8.35 5.72 -17.44
CA ARG A 213 -8.57 4.34 -17.09
C ARG A 213 -7.25 3.57 -17.21
N VAL A 214 -6.74 3.08 -16.09
CA VAL A 214 -5.46 2.36 -16.01
C VAL A 214 -5.63 0.84 -15.90
N VAL A 215 -6.82 0.38 -15.48
CA VAL A 215 -7.24 -1.03 -15.53
C VAL A 215 -8.70 -1.12 -15.98
N SER A 216 -9.10 -2.29 -16.48
CA SER A 216 -10.48 -2.54 -16.86
C SER A 216 -11.40 -2.54 -15.63
N LYS A 217 -12.69 -2.30 -15.85
CA LYS A 217 -13.71 -2.40 -14.79
C LYS A 217 -13.76 -3.82 -14.22
N GLU A 218 -13.65 -4.81 -15.08
CA GLU A 218 -13.65 -6.24 -14.74
C GLU A 218 -12.50 -6.58 -13.80
N THR A 219 -11.28 -6.12 -14.11
CA THR A 219 -10.11 -6.27 -13.23
C THR A 219 -10.34 -5.60 -11.88
N SER A 220 -10.87 -4.38 -11.88
CA SER A 220 -11.19 -3.66 -10.65
C SER A 220 -12.21 -4.41 -9.78
N ASP A 221 -13.27 -4.95 -10.39
CA ASP A 221 -14.31 -5.71 -9.70
C ASP A 221 -13.74 -7.01 -9.09
N LEU A 222 -12.91 -7.73 -9.83
CA LEU A 222 -12.23 -8.94 -9.34
C LEU A 222 -11.29 -8.64 -8.16
N ILE A 223 -10.56 -7.53 -8.22
CA ILE A 223 -9.68 -7.10 -7.12
C ILE A 223 -10.50 -6.76 -5.88
N ARG A 224 -11.60 -5.99 -6.01
CA ARG A 224 -12.48 -5.69 -4.87
C ARG A 224 -13.02 -6.95 -4.22
N MET A 225 -13.54 -7.87 -5.02
CA MET A 225 -14.05 -9.16 -4.53
C MET A 225 -12.96 -9.93 -3.78
N ALA A 226 -11.76 -10.06 -4.36
CA ALA A 226 -10.65 -10.78 -3.75
C ALA A 226 -10.21 -10.14 -2.42
N LEU A 227 -10.11 -8.81 -2.38
CA LEU A 227 -9.72 -8.09 -1.16
C LEU A 227 -10.83 -8.09 -0.08
N GLY A 228 -12.10 -8.17 -0.47
CA GLY A 228 -13.21 -8.44 0.46
C GLY A 228 -13.04 -9.80 1.13
N LYS A 229 -12.68 -10.84 0.36
CA LYS A 229 -12.38 -12.17 0.90
C LYS A 229 -11.14 -12.22 1.80
N VAL A 230 -10.14 -11.37 1.58
CA VAL A 230 -9.01 -11.23 2.53
C VAL A 230 -9.49 -10.84 3.93
N VAL A 231 -10.56 -10.05 4.05
CA VAL A 231 -11.13 -9.65 5.35
C VAL A 231 -12.08 -10.71 5.88
N SER A 232 -12.96 -11.28 5.06
CA SER A 232 -13.95 -12.25 5.53
C SER A 232 -13.35 -13.64 5.86
N GLU A 233 -12.33 -14.06 5.11
CA GLU A 233 -11.83 -15.45 5.16
C GLU A 233 -10.28 -15.52 5.25
N GLY A 234 -9.57 -14.41 5.15
CA GLY A 234 -8.11 -14.39 4.99
C GLY A 234 -7.35 -13.63 6.08
N THR A 235 -6.15 -13.18 5.70
CA THR A 235 -5.17 -12.54 6.61
C THR A 235 -5.56 -11.17 7.12
N GLY A 236 -6.63 -10.57 6.59
CA GLY A 236 -7.10 -9.22 6.92
C GLY A 236 -8.27 -9.16 7.89
N HIS A 237 -8.70 -10.26 8.49
CA HIS A 237 -9.94 -10.36 9.29
C HIS A 237 -10.06 -9.29 10.39
N LYS A 238 -8.94 -8.82 10.96
CA LYS A 238 -8.93 -7.76 11.98
C LYS A 238 -9.22 -6.36 11.45
N ALA A 239 -9.38 -6.19 10.13
CA ALA A 239 -9.86 -4.95 9.52
C ALA A 239 -11.39 -4.92 9.35
N SER A 240 -12.10 -5.97 9.79
CA SER A 240 -13.56 -6.06 9.68
C SER A 240 -14.27 -5.00 10.55
N VAL A 241 -15.38 -4.46 10.03
CA VAL A 241 -16.24 -3.49 10.71
C VAL A 241 -17.68 -3.99 10.67
N LYS A 242 -18.33 -4.06 11.83
CA LYS A 242 -19.70 -4.56 11.92
C LYS A 242 -20.65 -3.67 11.07
N GLY A 243 -21.42 -4.31 10.20
CA GLY A 243 -22.40 -3.63 9.35
C GLY A 243 -21.87 -3.05 8.05
N PHE A 244 -20.56 -3.19 7.77
CA PHE A 244 -19.96 -2.70 6.54
C PHE A 244 -19.08 -3.79 5.86
N SER A 245 -19.14 -3.84 4.54
CA SER A 245 -18.23 -4.67 3.76
C SER A 245 -16.88 -3.97 3.62
N VAL A 246 -15.82 -4.61 4.13
CA VAL A 246 -14.44 -4.07 4.09
C VAL A 246 -13.57 -4.97 3.24
N GLY A 247 -12.80 -4.37 2.34
CA GLY A 247 -11.71 -5.04 1.64
C GLY A 247 -10.38 -4.56 2.17
N ALA A 248 -9.39 -5.45 2.29
CA ALA A 248 -8.06 -5.07 2.79
C ALA A 248 -6.93 -5.93 2.23
N LYS A 249 -5.71 -5.41 2.35
CA LYS A 249 -4.46 -6.15 2.16
C LYS A 249 -3.45 -5.78 3.21
N THR A 250 -2.96 -6.78 3.93
CA THR A 250 -1.92 -6.63 4.95
C THR A 250 -0.53 -6.73 4.34
N GLY A 251 0.44 -6.03 4.92
CA GLY A 251 1.85 -6.07 4.58
C GLY A 251 2.73 -6.11 5.82
N THR A 252 3.86 -6.77 5.69
CA THR A 252 4.94 -6.77 6.68
C THR A 252 6.24 -6.83 5.92
N SER A 253 7.06 -5.80 6.05
CA SER A 253 8.34 -5.68 5.35
C SER A 253 9.46 -5.51 6.36
N GLU A 254 10.51 -6.32 6.23
CA GLU A 254 11.72 -6.12 7.01
C GLU A 254 12.51 -4.95 6.45
N LYS A 255 12.98 -4.06 7.32
CA LYS A 255 13.79 -2.89 6.93
C LYS A 255 15.19 -3.33 6.49
N LEU A 256 15.80 -2.52 5.65
CA LEU A 256 17.20 -2.71 5.26
C LEU A 256 18.15 -2.11 6.33
N PRO A 257 19.32 -2.76 6.56
CA PRO A 257 19.73 -4.05 6.01
C PRO A 257 18.94 -5.22 6.61
N ARG A 258 18.71 -6.27 5.81
CA ARG A 258 17.97 -7.46 6.29
C ARG A 258 18.68 -8.12 7.47
N GLY A 259 17.90 -8.77 8.36
CA GLY A 259 18.40 -9.43 9.55
C GLY A 259 18.57 -8.50 10.75
N ASN A 260 18.13 -7.24 10.67
CA ASN A 260 18.21 -6.28 11.79
C ASN A 260 17.04 -6.38 12.78
N GLY A 261 16.06 -7.27 12.50
CA GLY A 261 14.87 -7.44 13.34
C GLY A 261 13.88 -6.28 13.31
N LYS A 262 14.06 -5.30 12.43
CA LYS A 262 13.20 -4.12 12.29
C LYS A 262 12.23 -4.30 11.13
N TYR A 263 10.97 -4.02 11.38
CA TYR A 263 9.89 -4.23 10.44
C TYR A 263 9.03 -2.98 10.24
N ILE A 264 8.38 -2.91 9.08
CA ILE A 264 7.26 -2.01 8.83
C ILE A 264 6.02 -2.86 8.70
N ALA A 265 5.06 -2.63 9.59
CA ALA A 265 3.74 -3.23 9.53
C ALA A 265 2.78 -2.30 8.80
N SER A 266 2.02 -2.80 7.83
CA SER A 266 1.08 -1.98 7.10
C SER A 266 -0.20 -2.73 6.76
N THR A 267 -1.29 -1.99 6.59
CA THR A 267 -2.55 -2.49 6.04
C THR A 267 -3.18 -1.40 5.20
N ILE A 268 -3.52 -1.75 3.97
CA ILE A 268 -4.43 -0.97 3.12
C ILE A 268 -5.82 -1.54 3.31
N GLY A 269 -6.82 -0.67 3.52
CA GLY A 269 -8.22 -1.04 3.61
C GLY A 269 -9.10 -0.08 2.83
N PHE A 270 -10.24 -0.53 2.37
CA PHE A 270 -11.26 0.28 1.71
C PHE A 270 -12.66 -0.24 2.04
N ALA A 271 -13.65 0.62 1.95
CA ALA A 271 -15.05 0.29 2.21
C ALA A 271 -16.02 1.26 1.50
N PRO A 272 -17.27 0.84 1.22
CA PRO A 272 -17.72 -0.56 1.09
C PRO A 272 -17.06 -1.29 -0.09
N VAL A 273 -17.02 -2.63 -0.08
CA VAL A 273 -16.40 -3.43 -1.16
C VAL A 273 -17.11 -3.20 -2.49
N GLU A 274 -18.43 -3.11 -2.47
CA GLU A 274 -19.28 -3.00 -3.68
C GLU A 274 -19.11 -1.64 -4.37
N ASN A 275 -19.00 -0.57 -3.58
CA ASN A 275 -18.85 0.80 -4.06
C ASN A 275 -17.96 1.62 -3.12
N PRO A 276 -16.63 1.52 -3.24
CA PRO A 276 -15.70 2.15 -2.32
C PRO A 276 -15.89 3.66 -2.19
N LYS A 277 -16.09 4.11 -0.96
CA LYS A 277 -16.20 5.53 -0.59
C LYS A 277 -14.92 6.04 0.06
N VAL A 278 -14.12 5.15 0.60
CA VAL A 278 -12.88 5.46 1.30
C VAL A 278 -11.84 4.37 1.06
N ILE A 279 -10.60 4.79 0.96
CA ILE A 279 -9.41 3.93 1.06
C ILE A 279 -8.47 4.55 2.10
N ALA A 280 -7.84 3.72 2.91
CA ALA A 280 -6.88 4.15 3.92
C ALA A 280 -5.67 3.20 3.95
N LEU A 281 -4.51 3.73 4.26
CA LEU A 281 -3.29 2.99 4.58
C LEU A 281 -2.85 3.35 6.00
N VAL A 282 -2.71 2.36 6.84
CA VAL A 282 -2.00 2.47 8.12
C VAL A 282 -0.63 1.83 7.98
N ARG A 283 0.42 2.60 8.31
CA ARG A 283 1.82 2.16 8.34
C ARG A 283 2.38 2.40 9.74
N ILE A 284 2.92 1.37 10.36
CA ILE A 284 3.58 1.42 11.66
C ILE A 284 5.04 1.05 11.45
N ASP A 285 5.93 1.98 11.73
CA ASP A 285 7.37 1.80 11.59
C ASP A 285 7.96 1.28 12.91
N GLU A 286 8.72 0.20 12.83
CA GLU A 286 9.39 -0.47 13.95
C GLU A 286 8.45 -0.76 15.14
N PRO A 287 7.29 -1.44 14.91
CA PRO A 287 6.40 -1.79 16.01
C PRO A 287 7.11 -2.68 17.03
N GLN A 288 6.88 -2.42 18.32
CA GLN A 288 7.49 -3.20 19.39
C GLN A 288 6.68 -4.48 19.66
N GLY A 289 7.36 -5.60 19.86
CA GLY A 289 6.75 -6.89 20.10
C GLY A 289 6.18 -7.53 18.83
N LEU A 290 4.87 -7.47 18.63
CA LEU A 290 4.23 -8.00 17.41
C LEU A 290 4.39 -7.04 16.25
N TYR A 291 4.82 -7.56 15.09
CA TYR A 291 5.16 -6.75 13.91
C TYR A 291 4.37 -7.11 12.63
N TYR A 292 3.39 -8.02 12.72
CA TYR A 292 2.59 -8.38 11.55
C TYR A 292 1.51 -7.33 11.26
N GLY A 293 1.44 -6.86 10.01
CA GLY A 293 0.46 -5.85 9.57
C GLY A 293 -0.98 -6.24 9.91
N GLY A 294 -1.35 -7.50 9.70
CA GLY A 294 -2.67 -8.03 10.09
C GLY A 294 -2.94 -8.02 11.60
N THR A 295 -1.90 -7.89 12.44
CA THR A 295 -2.05 -7.88 13.90
C THR A 295 -2.07 -6.48 14.47
N VAL A 296 -1.24 -5.57 13.94
CA VAL A 296 -1.07 -4.23 14.54
C VAL A 296 -1.65 -3.11 13.69
N ALA A 297 -1.65 -3.23 12.35
CA ALA A 297 -2.16 -2.18 11.46
C ALA A 297 -3.62 -2.42 11.04
N ALA A 298 -4.07 -3.66 10.88
CA ALA A 298 -5.45 -3.96 10.50
C ALA A 298 -6.49 -3.49 11.54
N PRO A 299 -6.28 -3.66 12.87
CA PRO A 299 -7.18 -3.09 13.87
C PRO A 299 -7.31 -1.56 13.79
N ALA A 300 -6.23 -0.86 13.42
CA ALA A 300 -6.28 0.60 13.25
C ALA A 300 -7.12 1.01 12.03
N ILE A 301 -7.12 0.21 10.95
CA ILE A 301 -8.05 0.39 9.81
C ILE A 301 -9.50 0.18 10.30
N ALA A 302 -9.77 -0.89 11.08
CA ALA A 302 -11.11 -1.13 11.61
C ALA A 302 -11.60 0.05 12.46
N ALA A 303 -10.80 0.49 13.43
CA ALA A 303 -11.14 1.62 14.31
C ALA A 303 -11.38 2.92 13.52
N LEU A 304 -10.55 3.20 12.50
CA LEU A 304 -10.78 4.35 11.62
C LEU A 304 -12.12 4.23 10.89
N PHE A 305 -12.41 3.08 10.31
CA PHE A 305 -13.61 2.87 9.51
C PHE A 305 -14.88 2.82 10.37
N GLU A 306 -14.84 2.28 11.59
CA GLU A 306 -15.95 2.36 12.55
C GLU A 306 -16.40 3.80 12.81
N ASN A 307 -15.43 4.73 12.86
CA ASN A 307 -15.71 6.14 13.10
C ASN A 307 -16.22 6.90 11.86
N ILE A 308 -15.73 6.58 10.64
CA ILE A 308 -16.02 7.40 9.46
C ILE A 308 -17.11 6.82 8.55
N LEU A 309 -17.26 5.49 8.46
CA LEU A 309 -18.24 4.87 7.54
C LEU A 309 -19.69 5.26 7.83
N PRO A 310 -20.14 5.42 9.09
CA PRO A 310 -21.49 5.91 9.38
C PRO A 310 -21.79 7.29 8.74
N TYR A 311 -20.78 8.12 8.53
CA TYR A 311 -20.93 9.42 7.86
C TYR A 311 -20.83 9.30 6.34
N LEU A 312 -19.88 8.51 5.83
CA LEU A 312 -19.62 8.37 4.40
C LEU A 312 -20.69 7.53 3.67
N CYS A 313 -21.38 6.66 4.39
CA CYS A 313 -22.40 5.74 3.85
C CYS A 313 -23.83 6.10 4.28
N LYS A 314 -24.04 7.28 4.90
CA LYS A 314 -25.42 7.82 5.05
C LYS A 314 -25.97 8.10 3.64
N ASN A 315 -27.10 7.46 3.34
CA ASN A 315 -27.90 7.73 2.14
C ASN A 315 -28.51 9.13 2.21
#